data_03038653c7d98be686dbfc42e5424a54
#
_entry.id   03038653c7d98be686dbfc42e5424a54
#
_cell.length_a   1.000
_cell.length_b   1.000
_cell.length_c   1.000
_cell.angle_alpha   90.00
_cell.angle_beta   90.00
_cell.angle_gamma   90.00
#
_symmetry.space_group_name_H-M   'P 1'
#
loop_
_entity.id
_entity.type
_entity.pdbx_description
1 polymer ?
#
loop_
_entity_poly.entity_id
_entity_poly.type
_entity_poly.pdbx_seq_one_letter_code
_entity_poly.pdbx_strand_id
1 'polypeptide(L)'
;MGFTMGLNLLLLVAMVATNILSLYHLSSNIQSKPPAAPPVPDHLLHQLQTIRATINHLTRLHPPAPPSAKKSTVSIPSDLLLYAHLSPIASSCKDNPDLLYQYMNYTPFSLCPSDSSVAESLILRGCHPLPRRRCFSRTPSSIPTSLPKTPFSTLPEKALLWNSYTCKSFSCLSQSNPNMGFDMKVEQSRFLDYKSGLDLPIPQFIQLTKSSKSVIRLALDIGGGTGTFAAQMKLHNVTVVTTTMNLGAPYSETVALRGLVPLHVPLQQRLPVFDGVLDLVRCGHAVNRWIPVTMMEFLLFDIDRVLRGGGYLWLDHFFSKKADLDKVFQPLIWKLNYRKVKWAVENKNDASGVKNGEVYLTALLQKPLSR
;
A
#
# COMPACT_ATOMS: atom_id res chain seq x y z
N MET A 1 -20.15 -52.65 60.30
CA MET A 1 -19.44 -52.15 59.09
C MET A 1 -20.33 -52.05 57.80
N GLY A 2 -21.58 -52.51 57.80
CA GLY A 2 -22.42 -52.48 56.60
C GLY A 2 -23.14 -51.14 56.30
N PHE A 3 -23.42 -50.37 57.36
CA PHE A 3 -24.25 -49.15 57.22
C PHE A 3 -23.51 -47.97 56.57
N THR A 4 -22.22 -47.78 56.86
CA THR A 4 -21.39 -46.73 56.27
C THR A 4 -21.05 -46.99 54.81
N MET A 5 -20.97 -48.25 54.37
CA MET A 5 -20.68 -48.61 53.00
C MET A 5 -21.91 -48.37 52.11
N GLY A 6 -23.14 -48.60 52.61
CA GLY A 6 -24.38 -48.30 51.90
C GLY A 6 -24.64 -46.81 51.71
N LEU A 7 -24.30 -45.98 52.72
CA LEU A 7 -24.46 -44.52 52.64
C LEU A 7 -23.49 -43.90 51.65
N ASN A 8 -22.24 -44.37 51.61
CA ASN A 8 -21.24 -43.89 50.64
C ASN A 8 -21.62 -44.28 49.19
N LEU A 9 -22.16 -45.45 48.98
CA LEU A 9 -22.66 -45.88 47.66
C LEU A 9 -23.84 -45.04 47.22
N LEU A 10 -24.73 -44.69 48.12
CA LEU A 10 -25.93 -43.87 47.81
C LEU A 10 -25.52 -42.43 47.50
N LEU A 11 -24.53 -41.85 48.20
CA LEU A 11 -23.96 -40.55 47.89
C LEU A 11 -23.24 -40.54 46.55
N LEU A 12 -22.51 -41.59 46.19
CA LEU A 12 -21.82 -41.69 44.91
C LEU A 12 -22.81 -41.79 43.73
N VAL A 13 -23.88 -42.55 43.90
CA VAL A 13 -24.98 -42.65 42.92
C VAL A 13 -25.70 -41.32 42.76
N ALA A 14 -25.98 -40.61 43.86
CA ALA A 14 -26.58 -39.27 43.81
C ALA A 14 -25.68 -38.26 43.11
N MET A 15 -24.36 -38.29 43.35
CA MET A 15 -23.40 -37.41 42.70
C MET A 15 -23.23 -37.69 41.20
N VAL A 16 -23.27 -38.95 40.77
CA VAL A 16 -23.27 -39.32 39.37
C VAL A 16 -24.56 -38.90 38.69
N ALA A 17 -25.71 -39.11 39.34
CA ALA A 17 -27.00 -38.73 38.76
C ALA A 17 -27.13 -37.21 38.59
N THR A 18 -26.65 -36.41 39.57
CA THR A 18 -26.64 -34.93 39.45
C THR A 18 -25.72 -34.46 38.33
N ASN A 19 -24.56 -35.08 38.14
CA ASN A 19 -23.66 -34.76 37.06
C ASN A 19 -24.26 -35.10 35.67
N ILE A 20 -24.93 -36.25 35.54
CA ILE A 20 -25.61 -36.65 34.33
C ILE A 20 -26.79 -35.70 34.01
N LEU A 21 -27.55 -35.31 35.03
CA LEU A 21 -28.66 -34.35 34.87
C LEU A 21 -28.15 -32.98 34.46
N SER A 22 -27.03 -32.52 35.05
CA SER A 22 -26.37 -31.28 34.69
C SER A 22 -25.86 -31.28 33.24
N LEU A 23 -25.22 -32.38 32.81
CA LEU A 23 -24.78 -32.56 31.44
C LEU A 23 -25.97 -32.63 30.44
N TYR A 24 -27.07 -33.26 30.84
CA TYR A 24 -28.29 -33.30 30.02
C TYR A 24 -28.91 -31.91 29.89
N HIS A 25 -28.97 -31.11 30.94
CA HIS A 25 -29.43 -29.72 30.89
C HIS A 25 -28.47 -28.83 30.08
N LEU A 26 -27.15 -29.00 30.16
CA LEU A 26 -26.21 -28.31 29.30
C LEU A 26 -26.39 -28.69 27.83
N SER A 27 -26.57 -29.99 27.55
CA SER A 27 -26.75 -30.49 26.17
C SER A 27 -28.07 -30.03 25.58
N SER A 28 -29.16 -29.98 26.34
CA SER A 28 -30.47 -29.49 25.87
C SER A 28 -30.48 -27.97 25.60
N ASN A 29 -29.64 -27.18 26.32
CA ASN A 29 -29.46 -25.77 26.08
C ASN A 29 -28.58 -25.49 24.83
N ILE A 30 -27.74 -26.44 24.42
CA ILE A 30 -26.93 -26.33 23.19
C ILE A 30 -27.74 -26.65 21.94
N GLN A 31 -28.86 -27.41 22.08
CA GLN A 31 -29.80 -27.67 20.97
C GLN A 31 -30.91 -26.61 20.79
N SER A 32 -30.94 -25.58 21.62
CA SER A 32 -31.74 -24.40 21.34
C SER A 32 -31.15 -23.69 20.12
N LYS A 33 -31.92 -23.64 19.05
CA LYS A 33 -31.69 -22.91 17.81
C LYS A 33 -30.95 -21.58 18.14
N PRO A 34 -29.81 -21.27 17.51
CA PRO A 34 -29.12 -20.01 17.79
C PRO A 34 -30.12 -18.87 17.69
N PRO A 35 -30.14 -17.91 18.61
CA PRO A 35 -31.04 -16.77 18.52
C PRO A 35 -30.90 -16.18 17.14
N ALA A 36 -32.02 -15.98 16.45
CA ALA A 36 -32.01 -15.35 15.13
C ALA A 36 -31.20 -14.09 15.24
N ALA A 37 -30.15 -13.95 14.41
CA ALA A 37 -29.34 -12.78 14.38
C ALA A 37 -30.26 -11.55 14.35
N PRO A 38 -30.03 -10.52 15.17
CA PRO A 38 -30.88 -9.34 15.16
C PRO A 38 -31.04 -8.85 13.72
N PRO A 39 -32.26 -8.47 13.29
CA PRO A 39 -32.48 -8.01 11.93
C PRO A 39 -31.50 -6.88 11.62
N VAL A 40 -30.80 -7.01 10.50
CA VAL A 40 -29.85 -5.98 10.06
C VAL A 40 -30.64 -4.67 9.94
N PRO A 41 -30.22 -3.58 10.60
CA PRO A 41 -30.94 -2.31 10.53
C PRO A 41 -31.18 -1.86 9.09
N ASP A 42 -32.38 -1.43 8.75
CA ASP A 42 -32.77 -1.06 7.38
C ASP A 42 -31.85 0.00 6.75
N HIS A 43 -31.28 0.89 7.55
CA HIS A 43 -30.33 1.88 7.06
C HIS A 43 -29.04 1.24 6.53
N LEU A 44 -28.56 0.13 7.11
CA LEU A 44 -27.39 -0.62 6.60
C LEU A 44 -27.72 -1.35 5.31
N LEU A 45 -28.92 -1.90 5.19
CA LEU A 45 -29.39 -2.52 3.94
C LEU A 45 -29.50 -1.47 2.83
N HIS A 46 -30.00 -0.30 3.13
CA HIS A 46 -30.08 0.81 2.19
C HIS A 46 -28.68 1.30 1.78
N GLN A 47 -27.73 1.42 2.72
CA GLN A 47 -26.34 1.75 2.41
C GLN A 47 -25.68 0.71 1.51
N LEU A 48 -25.87 -0.59 1.77
CA LEU A 48 -25.38 -1.67 0.94
C LEU A 48 -25.96 -1.63 -0.48
N GLN A 49 -27.26 -1.35 -0.60
CA GLN A 49 -27.92 -1.18 -1.90
C GLN A 49 -27.35 0.03 -2.66
N THR A 50 -27.14 1.15 -1.97
CA THR A 50 -26.55 2.36 -2.56
C THR A 50 -25.12 2.09 -3.02
N ILE A 51 -24.29 1.43 -2.22
CA ILE A 51 -22.92 1.02 -2.59
C ILE A 51 -22.95 0.11 -3.81
N ARG A 52 -23.84 -0.90 -3.82
CA ARG A 52 -23.97 -1.82 -4.95
C ARG A 52 -24.44 -1.11 -6.23
N ALA A 53 -25.38 -0.20 -6.13
CA ALA A 53 -25.83 0.62 -7.26
C ALA A 53 -24.72 1.51 -7.79
N THR A 54 -23.94 2.13 -6.90
CA THR A 54 -22.78 2.96 -7.26
C THR A 54 -21.69 2.14 -7.96
N ILE A 55 -21.37 0.96 -7.45
CA ILE A 55 -20.42 0.03 -8.07
C ILE A 55 -20.91 -0.36 -9.48
N ASN A 56 -22.18 -0.75 -9.61
CA ASN A 56 -22.75 -1.10 -10.90
C ASN A 56 -22.78 0.06 -11.89
N HIS A 57 -23.05 1.27 -11.42
CA HIS A 57 -23.00 2.48 -12.23
C HIS A 57 -21.58 2.78 -12.73
N LEU A 58 -20.59 2.71 -11.84
CA LEU A 58 -19.18 2.92 -12.19
C LEU A 58 -18.64 1.83 -13.12
N THR A 59 -19.08 0.59 -12.96
CA THR A 59 -18.72 -0.54 -13.86
C THR A 59 -19.33 -0.36 -15.24
N ARG A 60 -20.55 0.21 -15.35
CA ARG A 60 -21.18 0.54 -16.65
C ARG A 60 -20.57 1.72 -17.34
N LEU A 61 -19.99 2.69 -16.61
CA LEU A 61 -19.25 3.83 -17.18
C LEU A 61 -17.91 3.43 -17.78
N HIS A 62 -17.41 2.24 -17.45
CA HIS A 62 -16.21 1.63 -18.05
C HIS A 62 -16.56 0.27 -18.64
N PRO A 63 -17.32 0.20 -19.74
CA PRO A 63 -17.54 -1.08 -20.42
C PRO A 63 -16.19 -1.65 -20.84
N PRO A 64 -15.97 -2.98 -20.73
CA PRO A 64 -14.79 -3.60 -21.30
C PRO A 64 -14.76 -3.24 -22.80
N ALA A 65 -13.62 -2.73 -23.26
CA ALA A 65 -13.45 -2.31 -24.64
C ALA A 65 -13.79 -3.48 -25.59
N PRO A 66 -14.55 -3.23 -26.66
CA PRO A 66 -14.89 -4.27 -27.62
C PRO A 66 -13.60 -4.85 -28.26
N PRO A 67 -13.57 -6.15 -28.61
CA PRO A 67 -12.36 -6.86 -29.03
C PRO A 67 -11.92 -6.56 -30.47
N SER A 68 -12.05 -5.32 -30.95
CA SER A 68 -11.59 -4.94 -32.28
C SER A 68 -11.15 -3.48 -32.38
N ALA A 69 -10.00 -3.18 -31.79
CA ALA A 69 -9.22 -2.01 -32.17
C ALA A 69 -7.78 -2.47 -32.41
N LYS A 70 -7.28 -2.21 -33.59
CA LYS A 70 -5.94 -2.51 -34.10
C LYS A 70 -4.88 -2.20 -33.04
N LYS A 71 -4.04 -3.18 -32.73
CA LYS A 71 -2.89 -3.12 -31.83
C LYS A 71 -2.01 -1.92 -32.15
N SER A 72 -2.19 -0.82 -31.46
CA SER A 72 -1.08 0.09 -31.18
C SER A 72 -0.37 -0.50 -29.96
N THR A 73 0.76 -1.12 -30.19
CA THR A 73 1.57 -1.75 -29.17
C THR A 73 2.33 -0.71 -28.34
N VAL A 74 1.60 0.10 -27.60
CA VAL A 74 2.18 0.69 -26.40
C VAL A 74 2.00 -0.36 -25.32
N SER A 75 3.00 -1.20 -25.12
CA SER A 75 2.98 -2.18 -24.06
C SER A 75 2.93 -1.42 -22.72
N ILE A 76 1.81 -1.50 -22.04
CA ILE A 76 1.73 -1.08 -20.65
C ILE A 76 2.77 -1.89 -19.90
N PRO A 77 3.69 -1.28 -19.12
CA PRO A 77 4.63 -2.01 -18.28
C PRO A 77 3.87 -3.03 -17.44
N SER A 78 4.40 -4.26 -17.35
CA SER A 78 3.76 -5.38 -16.64
C SER A 78 3.32 -5.01 -15.24
N ASP A 79 4.13 -4.21 -14.55
CA ASP A 79 3.89 -3.77 -13.17
C ASP A 79 2.67 -2.84 -13.07
N LEU A 80 2.40 -2.06 -14.11
CA LEU A 80 1.22 -1.17 -14.18
C LEU A 80 -0.06 -1.92 -14.55
N LEU A 81 0.04 -3.07 -15.22
CA LEU A 81 -1.12 -3.92 -15.49
C LEU A 81 -1.76 -4.45 -14.21
N LEU A 82 -0.97 -4.62 -13.16
CA LEU A 82 -1.49 -5.04 -11.85
C LEU A 82 -2.51 -4.06 -11.30
N TYR A 83 -2.29 -2.74 -11.46
CA TYR A 83 -3.22 -1.72 -10.99
C TYR A 83 -4.55 -1.71 -11.73
N ALA A 84 -4.58 -2.12 -12.99
CA ALA A 84 -5.82 -2.18 -13.77
C ALA A 84 -6.82 -3.21 -13.23
N HIS A 85 -6.33 -4.19 -12.48
CA HIS A 85 -7.12 -5.27 -11.88
C HIS A 85 -7.38 -5.11 -10.38
N LEU A 86 -6.84 -4.06 -9.75
CA LEU A 86 -7.06 -3.84 -8.33
C LEU A 86 -8.51 -3.41 -8.04
N SER A 87 -9.11 -4.04 -7.05
CA SER A 87 -10.39 -3.61 -6.50
C SER A 87 -10.18 -2.43 -5.55
N PRO A 88 -11.03 -1.39 -5.57
CA PRO A 88 -10.98 -0.29 -4.60
C PRO A 88 -11.30 -0.75 -3.17
N ILE A 89 -11.97 -1.89 -3.04
CA ILE A 89 -12.27 -2.54 -1.76
C ILE A 89 -11.42 -3.79 -1.68
N ALA A 90 -10.63 -3.92 -0.61
CA ALA A 90 -9.80 -5.10 -0.38
C ALA A 90 -10.66 -6.36 -0.35
N SER A 91 -10.26 -7.37 -1.12
CA SER A 91 -10.90 -8.68 -1.09
C SER A 91 -10.35 -9.50 0.08
N SER A 92 -11.12 -10.51 0.49
CA SER A 92 -10.68 -11.46 1.50
C SER A 92 -9.57 -12.37 0.95
N CYS A 93 -8.67 -12.84 1.81
CA CYS A 93 -7.70 -13.88 1.44
C CYS A 93 -8.38 -15.16 0.92
N LYS A 94 -9.64 -15.41 1.32
CA LYS A 94 -10.43 -16.54 0.89
C LYS A 94 -10.80 -16.49 -0.60
N ASP A 95 -10.76 -15.33 -1.22
CA ASP A 95 -11.04 -15.16 -2.65
C ASP A 95 -9.92 -15.71 -3.54
N ASN A 96 -8.77 -16.07 -2.93
CA ASN A 96 -7.60 -16.60 -3.61
C ASN A 96 -7.12 -17.90 -2.94
N PRO A 97 -7.95 -18.98 -2.93
CA PRO A 97 -7.68 -20.18 -2.13
C PRO A 97 -6.40 -20.90 -2.52
N ASP A 98 -6.07 -20.99 -3.81
CA ASP A 98 -4.87 -21.68 -4.30
C ASP A 98 -3.59 -20.99 -3.86
N LEU A 99 -3.53 -19.67 -3.99
CA LEU A 99 -2.38 -18.89 -3.52
C LEU A 99 -2.27 -18.90 -2.00
N LEU A 100 -3.40 -18.86 -1.31
CA LEU A 100 -3.45 -18.95 0.14
C LEU A 100 -2.95 -20.32 0.61
N TYR A 101 -3.36 -21.41 -0.07
CA TYR A 101 -2.87 -22.74 0.20
C TYR A 101 -1.35 -22.84 -0.01
N GLN A 102 -0.84 -22.34 -1.13
CA GLN A 102 0.60 -22.30 -1.39
C GLN A 102 1.36 -21.54 -0.30
N TYR A 103 0.85 -20.37 0.07
CA TYR A 103 1.46 -19.54 1.11
C TYR A 103 1.45 -20.21 2.48
N MET A 104 0.37 -20.93 2.83
CA MET A 104 0.22 -21.62 4.12
C MET A 104 0.81 -23.03 4.14
N ASN A 105 1.35 -23.52 3.00
CA ASN A 105 2.04 -24.80 2.92
C ASN A 105 3.49 -24.66 3.40
N TYR A 106 3.70 -24.70 4.71
CA TYR A 106 5.00 -24.60 5.35
C TYR A 106 5.09 -25.55 6.57
N THR A 107 6.30 -25.94 6.95
CA THR A 107 6.54 -26.72 8.16
C THR A 107 6.73 -25.77 9.34
N PRO A 108 5.90 -25.85 10.41
CA PRO A 108 6.10 -25.06 11.61
C PRO A 108 7.50 -25.25 12.24
N PHE A 109 8.07 -24.15 12.74
CA PHE A 109 9.38 -24.12 13.41
C PHE A 109 10.58 -24.53 12.52
N SER A 110 10.39 -24.53 11.19
CA SER A 110 11.47 -24.67 10.19
C SER A 110 11.77 -23.32 9.53
N LEU A 111 12.70 -23.30 8.58
CA LEU A 111 12.91 -22.13 7.72
C LEU A 111 11.68 -21.90 6.81
N CYS A 112 11.23 -20.67 6.71
CA CYS A 112 10.14 -20.30 5.80
C CYS A 112 10.50 -20.62 4.35
N PRO A 113 9.54 -21.04 3.52
CA PRO A 113 9.73 -21.16 2.08
C PRO A 113 10.23 -19.87 1.44
N SER A 114 10.94 -19.96 0.32
CA SER A 114 11.34 -18.79 -0.49
C SER A 114 10.21 -18.40 -1.44
N ASP A 115 9.08 -17.98 -0.89
CA ASP A 115 7.81 -17.73 -1.57
C ASP A 115 7.33 -16.28 -1.48
N SER A 116 8.26 -15.33 -1.38
CA SER A 116 7.95 -13.90 -1.33
C SER A 116 7.05 -13.43 -2.48
N SER A 117 7.21 -14.00 -3.68
CA SER A 117 6.35 -13.71 -4.83
C SER A 117 4.90 -14.14 -4.62
N VAL A 118 4.66 -15.24 -3.90
CA VAL A 118 3.31 -15.69 -3.53
C VAL A 118 2.70 -14.73 -2.51
N ALA A 119 3.48 -14.29 -1.53
CA ALA A 119 3.06 -13.29 -0.54
C ALA A 119 2.67 -11.96 -1.21
N GLU A 120 3.52 -11.43 -2.10
CA GLU A 120 3.24 -10.21 -2.86
C GLU A 120 1.99 -10.38 -3.75
N SER A 121 1.85 -11.52 -4.40
CA SER A 121 0.67 -11.81 -5.23
C SER A 121 -0.62 -11.83 -4.43
N LEU A 122 -0.61 -12.36 -3.21
CA LEU A 122 -1.76 -12.35 -2.30
C LEU A 122 -2.10 -10.93 -1.87
N ILE A 123 -1.10 -10.14 -1.47
CA ILE A 123 -1.28 -8.74 -1.04
C ILE A 123 -1.89 -7.91 -2.17
N LEU A 124 -1.36 -8.04 -3.39
CA LEU A 124 -1.88 -7.33 -4.57
C LEU A 124 -3.32 -7.71 -4.92
N ARG A 125 -3.76 -8.91 -4.54
CA ARG A 125 -5.14 -9.36 -4.71
C ARG A 125 -6.04 -9.01 -3.52
N GLY A 126 -5.55 -8.21 -2.60
CA GLY A 126 -6.33 -7.72 -1.46
C GLY A 126 -6.34 -8.66 -0.25
N CYS A 127 -5.51 -9.69 -0.23
CA CYS A 127 -5.31 -10.52 0.95
C CYS A 127 -4.50 -9.72 2.00
N HIS A 128 -5.21 -8.94 2.80
CA HIS A 128 -4.57 -8.12 3.82
C HIS A 128 -5.44 -8.04 5.08
N PRO A 129 -4.85 -8.24 6.28
CA PRO A 129 -3.46 -8.66 6.52
C PRO A 129 -3.20 -10.10 6.08
N LEU A 130 -1.97 -10.38 5.61
CA LEU A 130 -1.54 -11.74 5.35
C LEU A 130 -1.60 -12.60 6.62
N PRO A 131 -2.01 -13.88 6.53
CA PRO A 131 -1.92 -14.81 7.64
C PRO A 131 -0.49 -14.92 8.18
N ARG A 132 -0.36 -14.94 9.50
CA ARG A 132 0.96 -15.11 10.13
C ARG A 132 1.39 -16.57 10.06
N ARG A 133 2.69 -16.79 9.81
CA ARG A 133 3.30 -18.12 9.77
C ARG A 133 4.23 -18.32 10.98
N ARG A 134 4.34 -19.55 11.44
CA ARG A 134 5.23 -19.97 12.55
C ARG A 134 6.49 -20.64 12.00
N CYS A 135 7.23 -19.94 11.14
CA CYS A 135 8.49 -20.37 10.59
C CYS A 135 9.54 -19.28 10.73
N PHE A 136 10.82 -19.64 10.64
CA PHE A 136 11.92 -18.68 10.80
C PHE A 136 12.24 -18.02 9.46
N SER A 137 12.39 -16.70 9.46
CA SER A 137 12.84 -15.97 8.27
C SER A 137 14.28 -16.31 7.93
N ARG A 138 14.58 -16.35 6.64
CA ARG A 138 15.96 -16.44 6.17
C ARG A 138 16.65 -15.11 6.42
N THR A 139 17.93 -15.17 6.79
CA THR A 139 18.75 -14.00 7.04
C THR A 139 19.87 -13.91 6.02
N PRO A 140 20.30 -12.69 5.62
CA PRO A 140 21.48 -12.50 4.79
C PRO A 140 22.76 -13.03 5.45
N SER A 141 23.76 -13.34 4.65
CA SER A 141 25.06 -13.84 5.13
C SER A 141 25.90 -12.77 5.83
N SER A 142 25.60 -11.51 5.63
CA SER A 142 26.30 -10.39 6.23
C SER A 142 25.33 -9.33 6.69
N ILE A 143 25.55 -8.82 7.90
CA ILE A 143 24.78 -7.70 8.46
C ILE A 143 25.69 -6.47 8.48
N PRO A 144 25.23 -5.30 8.02
CA PRO A 144 26.00 -4.07 8.17
C PRO A 144 26.28 -3.79 9.65
N THR A 145 27.55 -3.59 10.00
CA THR A 145 27.98 -3.34 11.38
C THR A 145 27.91 -1.85 11.77
N SER A 146 27.65 -0.97 10.79
CA SER A 146 27.54 0.47 11.01
C SER A 146 26.43 1.07 10.17
N LEU A 147 25.87 2.17 10.63
CA LEU A 147 24.94 2.97 9.83
C LEU A 147 25.66 3.55 8.60
N PRO A 148 24.96 3.70 7.47
CA PRO A 148 25.54 4.36 6.30
C PRO A 148 25.91 5.82 6.63
N LYS A 149 27.10 6.27 6.23
CA LYS A 149 27.58 7.65 6.45
C LYS A 149 26.61 8.68 5.83
N THR A 150 26.06 8.35 4.68
CA THR A 150 25.02 9.12 4.00
C THR A 150 23.97 8.15 3.42
N PRO A 151 22.72 8.60 3.19
CA PRO A 151 21.71 7.78 2.53
C PRO A 151 22.05 7.41 1.08
N PHE A 152 23.14 7.99 0.52
CA PHE A 152 23.63 7.75 -0.83
C PHE A 152 24.91 6.93 -0.86
N SER A 153 25.31 6.32 0.27
CA SER A 153 26.43 5.39 0.32
C SER A 153 26.17 4.16 -0.55
N THR A 154 27.27 3.55 -1.03
CA THR A 154 27.19 2.28 -1.78
C THR A 154 26.48 1.21 -0.94
N LEU A 155 25.54 0.52 -1.57
CA LEU A 155 24.71 -0.49 -0.90
C LEU A 155 25.47 -1.81 -0.77
N PRO A 156 25.45 -2.44 0.41
CA PRO A 156 26.13 -3.71 0.64
C PRO A 156 25.32 -4.90 0.06
N GLU A 157 25.76 -5.48 -1.05
CA GLU A 157 25.04 -6.58 -1.72
C GLU A 157 24.86 -7.83 -0.84
N LYS A 158 25.85 -8.11 0.02
CA LYS A 158 25.83 -9.27 0.93
C LYS A 158 24.79 -9.17 2.05
N ALA A 159 24.21 -7.97 2.25
CA ALA A 159 23.17 -7.72 3.24
C ALA A 159 21.76 -8.04 2.71
N LEU A 160 21.65 -8.64 1.53
CA LEU A 160 20.39 -8.96 0.87
C LEU A 160 20.26 -10.43 0.53
N LEU A 161 19.04 -10.91 0.47
CA LEU A 161 18.69 -12.23 -0.05
C LEU A 161 18.26 -12.08 -1.51
N TRP A 162 19.16 -12.38 -2.42
CA TRP A 162 18.94 -12.23 -3.87
C TRP A 162 18.15 -13.38 -4.52
N ASN A 163 17.85 -14.45 -3.78
CA ASN A 163 17.28 -15.69 -4.33
C ASN A 163 15.96 -15.48 -5.07
N SER A 164 15.13 -14.57 -4.57
CA SER A 164 13.80 -14.29 -5.12
C SER A 164 13.79 -13.35 -6.34
N TYR A 165 14.93 -12.78 -6.71
CA TYR A 165 15.03 -11.79 -7.79
C TYR A 165 15.78 -12.35 -9.00
N THR A 166 15.46 -11.86 -10.19
CA THR A 166 16.17 -12.19 -11.43
C THR A 166 17.60 -11.64 -11.39
N CYS A 167 17.75 -10.36 -11.10
CA CYS A 167 19.06 -9.76 -10.83
C CYS A 167 19.60 -10.21 -9.47
N LYS A 168 20.91 -10.49 -9.42
CA LYS A 168 21.61 -10.94 -8.21
C LYS A 168 22.56 -9.88 -7.64
N SER A 169 22.46 -8.65 -8.12
CA SER A 169 23.27 -7.51 -7.67
C SER A 169 22.58 -6.18 -7.96
N PHE A 170 22.97 -5.13 -7.25
CA PHE A 170 22.50 -3.75 -7.54
C PHE A 170 23.00 -3.26 -8.91
N SER A 171 24.19 -3.67 -9.31
CA SER A 171 24.74 -3.38 -10.64
C SER A 171 23.85 -3.93 -11.76
N CYS A 172 23.42 -5.20 -11.63
CA CYS A 172 22.45 -5.79 -12.57
C CYS A 172 21.14 -4.99 -12.65
N LEU A 173 20.59 -4.60 -11.52
CA LEU A 173 19.35 -3.79 -11.47
C LEU A 173 19.53 -2.44 -12.16
N SER A 174 20.64 -1.75 -11.89
CA SER A 174 20.93 -0.43 -12.49
C SER A 174 21.15 -0.51 -13.99
N GLN A 175 21.78 -1.60 -14.49
CA GLN A 175 22.02 -1.82 -15.92
C GLN A 175 20.74 -2.22 -16.64
N SER A 176 19.92 -3.10 -16.06
CA SER A 176 18.67 -3.56 -16.67
C SER A 176 17.64 -2.44 -16.79
N ASN A 177 17.58 -1.53 -15.82
CA ASN A 177 16.71 -0.37 -15.84
C ASN A 177 17.27 0.77 -14.98
N PRO A 178 17.95 1.76 -15.58
CA PRO A 178 18.55 2.89 -14.86
C PRO A 178 17.53 3.72 -14.05
N ASN A 179 16.26 3.67 -14.42
CA ASN A 179 15.20 4.45 -13.76
C ASN A 179 14.66 3.80 -12.49
N MET A 180 15.08 2.57 -12.15
CA MET A 180 14.63 1.89 -10.92
C MET A 180 15.19 2.52 -9.63
N GLY A 181 16.22 3.37 -9.73
CA GLY A 181 16.74 4.12 -8.58
C GLY A 181 17.78 3.38 -7.75
N PHE A 182 18.44 2.34 -8.29
CA PHE A 182 19.48 1.57 -7.57
C PHE A 182 20.90 2.13 -7.76
N ASP A 183 21.12 3.07 -8.68
CA ASP A 183 22.41 3.79 -8.80
C ASP A 183 22.44 4.99 -7.85
N MET A 184 23.08 4.82 -6.70
CA MET A 184 23.15 5.84 -5.68
C MET A 184 23.86 7.12 -6.13
N LYS A 185 24.76 7.06 -7.11
CA LYS A 185 25.43 8.25 -7.67
C LYS A 185 24.45 9.11 -8.47
N VAL A 186 23.61 8.46 -9.29
CA VAL A 186 22.55 9.14 -10.05
C VAL A 186 21.47 9.67 -9.10
N GLU A 187 21.09 8.87 -8.12
CA GLU A 187 20.03 9.23 -7.16
C GLU A 187 20.42 10.43 -6.26
N GLN A 188 21.70 10.65 -6.01
CA GLN A 188 22.18 11.76 -5.20
C GLN A 188 21.84 13.14 -5.80
N SER A 189 21.73 13.26 -7.12
CA SER A 189 21.39 14.52 -7.81
C SER A 189 19.88 14.72 -8.01
N ARG A 190 19.06 13.68 -7.77
CA ARG A 190 17.61 13.80 -7.95
C ARG A 190 16.98 14.74 -6.93
N PHE A 191 15.95 15.44 -7.34
CA PHE A 191 15.19 16.42 -6.55
C PHE A 191 15.99 17.68 -6.13
N LEU A 192 17.15 17.91 -6.71
CA LEU A 192 17.95 19.10 -6.40
C LEU A 192 17.81 20.19 -7.45
N ASP A 193 17.67 19.81 -8.73
CA ASP A 193 17.68 20.71 -9.86
C ASP A 193 16.29 20.93 -10.46
N TYR A 194 16.11 22.12 -11.03
CA TYR A 194 14.93 22.49 -11.81
C TYR A 194 15.26 22.30 -13.29
N LYS A 195 14.70 21.29 -13.94
CA LYS A 195 14.92 20.97 -15.36
C LYS A 195 13.71 21.30 -16.22
N SER A 196 12.51 21.25 -15.64
CA SER A 196 11.24 21.53 -16.33
C SER A 196 10.23 22.20 -15.39
N GLY A 197 9.12 22.68 -15.94
CA GLY A 197 8.01 23.20 -15.13
C GLY A 197 7.43 22.19 -14.14
N LEU A 198 7.58 20.90 -14.43
CA LEU A 198 7.12 19.80 -13.56
C LEU A 198 7.98 19.65 -12.30
N ASP A 199 9.26 20.02 -12.34
CA ASP A 199 10.14 19.81 -11.21
C ASP A 199 9.83 20.75 -10.05
N LEU A 200 9.92 20.22 -8.86
CA LEU A 200 9.90 20.97 -7.62
C LEU A 200 11.11 20.53 -6.78
N PRO A 201 12.26 21.21 -6.89
CA PRO A 201 13.42 20.88 -6.08
C PRO A 201 13.12 20.93 -4.58
N ILE A 202 13.65 19.98 -3.82
CA ILE A 202 13.42 19.92 -2.37
C ILE A 202 13.89 21.20 -1.65
N PRO A 203 15.06 21.81 -1.98
CA PRO A 203 15.43 23.08 -1.38
C PRO A 203 14.37 24.18 -1.59
N GLN A 204 13.79 24.27 -2.81
CA GLN A 204 12.71 25.22 -3.12
C GLN A 204 11.43 24.92 -2.32
N PHE A 205 11.05 23.63 -2.22
CA PHE A 205 9.92 23.22 -1.41
C PHE A 205 10.10 23.60 0.06
N ILE A 206 11.27 23.33 0.65
CA ILE A 206 11.58 23.69 2.04
C ILE A 206 11.57 25.21 2.24
N GLN A 207 12.08 26.00 1.31
CA GLN A 207 12.00 27.46 1.36
C GLN A 207 10.57 27.96 1.31
N LEU A 208 9.74 27.39 0.43
CA LEU A 208 8.32 27.71 0.29
C LEU A 208 7.56 27.43 1.59
N THR A 209 7.79 26.29 2.24
CA THR A 209 7.13 25.96 3.51
C THR A 209 7.58 26.87 4.64
N LYS A 210 8.86 27.24 4.71
CA LYS A 210 9.37 28.23 5.68
C LYS A 210 8.72 29.60 5.49
N SER A 211 8.57 30.08 4.27
CA SER A 211 7.89 31.35 3.95
C SER A 211 6.43 31.33 4.40
N SER A 212 5.77 30.18 4.33
CA SER A 212 4.40 29.95 4.81
C SER A 212 4.32 29.67 6.32
N LYS A 213 5.42 29.84 7.08
CA LYS A 213 5.55 29.49 8.52
C LYS A 213 5.10 28.06 8.84
N SER A 214 5.27 27.14 7.89
CA SER A 214 4.93 25.72 8.03
C SER A 214 6.22 24.91 8.23
N VAL A 215 6.24 24.09 9.28
CA VAL A 215 7.35 23.17 9.56
C VAL A 215 6.97 21.79 9.07
N ILE A 216 7.84 21.20 8.26
CA ILE A 216 7.70 19.80 7.80
C ILE A 216 8.63 18.94 8.65
N ARG A 217 8.09 18.00 9.39
CA ARG A 217 8.81 17.08 10.29
C ARG A 217 8.63 15.63 9.88
N LEU A 218 7.37 15.27 9.56
CA LEU A 218 6.98 13.91 9.24
C LEU A 218 6.25 13.88 7.90
N ALA A 219 6.73 13.05 7.00
CA ALA A 219 6.17 12.88 5.67
C ALA A 219 5.94 11.40 5.33
N LEU A 220 5.07 11.18 4.36
CA LEU A 220 4.83 9.89 3.72
C LEU A 220 5.15 10.02 2.23
N ASP A 221 5.94 9.09 1.70
CA ASP A 221 6.26 8.98 0.28
C ASP A 221 5.59 7.72 -0.29
N ILE A 222 4.46 7.90 -0.98
CA ILE A 222 3.67 6.79 -1.53
C ILE A 222 4.29 6.33 -2.85
N GLY A 223 4.71 5.06 -2.88
CA GLY A 223 5.40 4.49 -4.04
C GLY A 223 6.78 5.09 -4.25
N GLY A 224 7.51 5.35 -3.16
CA GLY A 224 8.81 6.03 -3.19
C GLY A 224 9.98 5.19 -3.72
N GLY A 225 9.74 3.95 -4.18
CA GLY A 225 10.76 3.09 -4.79
C GLY A 225 11.92 2.82 -3.83
N THR A 226 13.14 3.19 -4.22
CA THR A 226 14.35 3.03 -3.39
C THR A 226 14.50 4.08 -2.28
N GLY A 227 13.53 5.00 -2.13
CA GLY A 227 13.51 6.02 -1.07
C GLY A 227 14.38 7.24 -1.35
N THR A 228 14.63 7.59 -2.59
CA THR A 228 15.48 8.77 -2.93
C THR A 228 14.90 10.08 -2.44
N PHE A 229 13.58 10.26 -2.51
CA PHE A 229 12.92 11.43 -1.93
C PHE A 229 13.15 11.48 -0.41
N ALA A 230 12.94 10.36 0.28
CA ALA A 230 13.18 10.26 1.73
C ALA A 230 14.65 10.54 2.09
N ALA A 231 15.59 10.07 1.27
CA ALA A 231 17.02 10.33 1.44
C ALA A 231 17.35 11.82 1.38
N GLN A 232 16.81 12.52 0.39
CA GLN A 232 17.00 13.97 0.26
C GLN A 232 16.34 14.74 1.42
N MET A 233 15.11 14.38 1.78
CA MET A 233 14.40 15.04 2.88
C MET A 233 15.08 14.82 4.24
N LYS A 234 15.75 13.68 4.44
CA LYS A 234 16.56 13.40 5.63
C LYS A 234 17.70 14.41 5.81
N LEU A 235 18.30 14.89 4.71
CA LEU A 235 19.33 15.95 4.76
C LEU A 235 18.78 17.30 5.26
N HIS A 236 17.46 17.47 5.27
CA HIS A 236 16.75 18.62 5.80
C HIS A 236 16.07 18.35 7.15
N ASN A 237 16.46 17.29 7.87
CA ASN A 237 15.90 16.87 9.15
C ASN A 237 14.40 16.54 9.09
N VAL A 238 13.93 16.03 7.96
CA VAL A 238 12.55 15.54 7.78
C VAL A 238 12.57 14.02 7.80
N THR A 239 11.75 13.44 8.67
CA THR A 239 11.51 11.98 8.69
C THR A 239 10.49 11.65 7.61
N VAL A 240 10.82 10.72 6.72
CA VAL A 240 9.91 10.24 5.68
C VAL A 240 9.74 8.74 5.80
N VAL A 241 8.50 8.30 5.89
CA VAL A 241 8.12 6.89 5.73
C VAL A 241 7.89 6.64 4.24
N THR A 242 8.60 5.68 3.66
CA THR A 242 8.50 5.35 2.23
C THR A 242 7.69 4.09 2.05
N THR A 243 6.52 4.18 1.42
CA THR A 243 5.79 2.96 1.03
C THR A 243 6.38 2.39 -0.24
N THR A 244 6.64 1.10 -0.22
CA THR A 244 7.17 0.38 -1.39
C THR A 244 6.81 -1.09 -1.31
N MET A 245 6.86 -1.78 -2.44
CA MET A 245 6.65 -3.21 -2.57
C MET A 245 7.82 -3.82 -3.34
N ASN A 246 8.17 -5.06 -3.01
CA ASN A 246 9.33 -5.75 -3.63
C ASN A 246 8.95 -6.39 -4.97
N LEU A 247 8.43 -5.60 -5.89
CA LEU A 247 8.05 -6.07 -7.22
C LEU A 247 9.27 -6.16 -8.14
N GLY A 248 9.84 -7.37 -8.24
CA GLY A 248 10.99 -7.66 -9.09
C GLY A 248 12.35 -7.18 -8.59
N ALA A 249 12.40 -6.41 -7.50
CA ALA A 249 13.63 -5.90 -6.90
C ALA A 249 13.46 -5.63 -5.39
N PRO A 250 14.57 -5.61 -4.60
CA PRO A 250 14.56 -5.46 -3.15
C PRO A 250 14.40 -3.99 -2.71
N TYR A 251 13.26 -3.37 -3.01
CA TYR A 251 13.03 -1.95 -2.70
C TYR A 251 12.99 -1.69 -1.19
N SER A 252 12.23 -2.49 -0.43
CA SER A 252 12.09 -2.29 1.03
C SER A 252 13.42 -2.42 1.75
N GLU A 253 14.20 -3.44 1.40
CA GLU A 253 15.54 -3.67 1.97
C GLU A 253 16.50 -2.54 1.57
N THR A 254 16.41 -2.07 0.33
CA THR A 254 17.22 -0.93 -0.14
C THR A 254 16.94 0.33 0.66
N VAL A 255 15.67 0.65 0.89
CA VAL A 255 15.27 1.78 1.75
C VAL A 255 15.86 1.62 3.15
N ALA A 256 15.75 0.42 3.74
CA ALA A 256 16.30 0.14 5.07
C ALA A 256 17.83 0.25 5.11
N LEU A 257 18.54 -0.29 4.12
CA LEU A 257 20.01 -0.19 4.02
C LEU A 257 20.52 1.24 3.87
N ARG A 258 19.70 2.15 3.34
CA ARG A 258 19.98 3.58 3.29
C ARG A 258 19.74 4.29 4.63
N GLY A 259 19.34 3.57 5.68
CA GLY A 259 19.00 4.14 6.99
C GLY A 259 17.70 4.96 6.95
N LEU A 260 16.76 4.56 6.10
CA LEU A 260 15.44 5.17 5.92
C LEU A 260 14.36 4.20 6.43
N VAL A 261 13.11 4.65 6.47
CA VAL A 261 11.97 3.88 7.00
C VAL A 261 11.13 3.33 5.85
N PRO A 262 11.25 2.05 5.48
CA PRO A 262 10.35 1.41 4.53
C PRO A 262 9.03 1.01 5.19
N LEU A 263 7.97 1.05 4.42
CA LEU A 263 6.67 0.54 4.81
C LEU A 263 6.05 -0.25 3.66
N HIS A 264 5.82 -1.54 3.89
CA HIS A 264 5.23 -2.42 2.90
C HIS A 264 3.71 -2.35 2.99
N VAL A 265 3.10 -1.49 2.15
CA VAL A 265 1.66 -1.25 2.13
C VAL A 265 1.20 -1.13 0.68
N PRO A 266 0.24 -1.95 0.24
CA PRO A 266 -0.37 -1.81 -1.07
C PRO A 266 -1.32 -0.61 -1.12
N LEU A 267 -1.52 -0.05 -2.31
CA LEU A 267 -2.32 1.18 -2.51
C LEU A 267 -3.79 1.04 -2.13
N GLN A 268 -4.35 -0.17 -2.14
CA GLN A 268 -5.74 -0.43 -1.76
C GLN A 268 -5.96 -0.48 -0.25
N GLN A 269 -4.89 -0.52 0.53
CA GLN A 269 -5.01 -0.55 1.99
C GLN A 269 -5.11 0.86 2.55
N ARG A 270 -5.93 1.02 3.60
CA ARG A 270 -5.93 2.23 4.42
C ARG A 270 -4.53 2.49 4.97
N LEU A 271 -4.04 3.71 4.83
CA LEU A 271 -2.73 4.10 5.34
C LEU A 271 -2.65 3.88 6.86
N PRO A 272 -1.63 3.12 7.35
CA PRO A 272 -1.50 2.77 8.78
C PRO A 272 -0.92 3.94 9.59
N VAL A 273 -1.51 5.10 9.44
CA VAL A 273 -1.16 6.34 10.12
C VAL A 273 -2.44 6.92 10.70
N PHE A 274 -2.36 7.51 11.90
CA PHE A 274 -3.49 8.21 12.51
C PHE A 274 -3.87 9.48 11.76
N ASP A 275 -5.07 9.97 12.01
CA ASP A 275 -5.65 11.15 11.41
C ASP A 275 -4.86 12.40 11.78
N GLY A 276 -4.55 13.24 10.81
CA GLY A 276 -3.94 14.55 11.03
C GLY A 276 -2.50 14.54 11.55
N VAL A 277 -1.73 13.47 11.31
CA VAL A 277 -0.36 13.33 11.84
C VAL A 277 0.71 13.84 10.88
N LEU A 278 0.49 13.72 9.56
CA LEU A 278 1.51 14.01 8.57
C LEU A 278 1.53 15.47 8.14
N ASP A 279 2.72 16.01 7.98
CA ASP A 279 2.96 17.36 7.44
C ASP A 279 2.94 17.37 5.90
N LEU A 280 3.35 16.27 5.28
CA LEU A 280 3.46 16.11 3.84
C LEU A 280 3.14 14.67 3.42
N VAL A 281 2.37 14.51 2.37
CA VAL A 281 2.26 13.26 1.61
C VAL A 281 2.69 13.53 0.18
N ARG A 282 3.69 12.79 -0.29
CA ARG A 282 4.10 12.79 -1.69
C ARG A 282 3.60 11.51 -2.36
N CYS A 283 3.05 11.65 -3.55
CA CYS A 283 2.69 10.55 -4.44
C CYS A 283 3.68 10.54 -5.60
N GLY A 284 4.53 9.53 -5.65
CA GLY A 284 5.49 9.32 -6.73
C GLY A 284 4.88 8.58 -7.92
N HIS A 285 5.73 8.06 -8.81
CA HIS A 285 5.32 7.42 -10.07
C HIS A 285 4.35 6.24 -9.94
N ALA A 286 4.27 5.59 -8.79
CA ALA A 286 3.32 4.52 -8.52
C ALA A 286 1.87 5.01 -8.53
N VAL A 287 1.63 6.28 -8.23
CA VAL A 287 0.30 6.91 -8.26
C VAL A 287 0.11 7.57 -9.61
N ASN A 288 -0.68 6.94 -10.47
CA ASN A 288 -0.87 7.38 -11.85
C ASN A 288 -2.22 6.91 -12.41
N ARG A 289 -2.52 7.24 -13.69
CA ARG A 289 -3.79 6.91 -14.36
C ARG A 289 -4.16 5.42 -14.43
N TRP A 290 -3.23 4.51 -14.18
CA TRP A 290 -3.49 3.07 -14.19
C TRP A 290 -4.21 2.60 -12.93
N ILE A 291 -4.20 3.40 -11.87
CA ILE A 291 -5.00 3.14 -10.68
C ILE A 291 -6.47 3.37 -11.04
N PRO A 292 -7.38 2.41 -10.76
CA PRO A 292 -8.82 2.60 -10.96
C PRO A 292 -9.32 3.88 -10.29
N VAL A 293 -10.18 4.63 -10.96
CA VAL A 293 -10.65 5.96 -10.48
C VAL A 293 -11.24 5.88 -9.08
N THR A 294 -12.03 4.86 -8.80
CA THR A 294 -12.62 4.66 -7.47
C THR A 294 -11.54 4.44 -6.39
N MET A 295 -10.50 3.65 -6.70
CA MET A 295 -9.39 3.46 -5.79
C MET A 295 -8.60 4.75 -5.59
N MET A 296 -8.38 5.53 -6.66
CA MET A 296 -7.75 6.85 -6.57
C MET A 296 -8.54 7.79 -5.67
N GLU A 297 -9.87 7.77 -5.75
CA GLU A 297 -10.72 8.56 -4.88
C GLU A 297 -10.53 8.18 -3.41
N PHE A 298 -10.59 6.89 -3.07
CA PHE A 298 -10.33 6.41 -1.72
C PHE A 298 -8.94 6.80 -1.23
N LEU A 299 -7.92 6.66 -2.07
CA LEU A 299 -6.53 7.04 -1.74
C LEU A 299 -6.43 8.54 -1.41
N LEU A 300 -7.05 9.41 -2.22
CA LEU A 300 -7.02 10.86 -2.01
C LEU A 300 -7.70 11.26 -0.69
N PHE A 301 -8.84 10.63 -0.35
CA PHE A 301 -9.52 10.87 0.93
C PHE A 301 -8.75 10.27 2.11
N ASP A 302 -8.07 9.15 1.93
CA ASP A 302 -7.20 8.60 2.96
C ASP A 302 -5.94 9.46 3.18
N ILE A 303 -5.40 10.06 2.13
CA ILE A 303 -4.35 11.08 2.22
C ILE A 303 -4.87 12.32 2.99
N ASP A 304 -6.08 12.77 2.66
CA ASP A 304 -6.70 13.87 3.41
C ASP A 304 -6.80 13.55 4.90
N ARG A 305 -7.23 12.35 5.24
CA ARG A 305 -7.35 11.90 6.62
C ARG A 305 -6.02 11.98 7.38
N VAL A 306 -4.93 11.49 6.80
CA VAL A 306 -3.63 11.44 7.49
C VAL A 306 -2.90 12.78 7.52
N LEU A 307 -3.20 13.70 6.60
CA LEU A 307 -2.63 15.05 6.57
C LEU A 307 -3.23 15.92 7.65
N ARG A 308 -2.39 16.60 8.43
CA ARG A 308 -2.85 17.65 9.35
C ARG A 308 -3.38 18.87 8.61
N GLY A 309 -4.12 19.73 9.29
CA GLY A 309 -4.47 21.05 8.77
C GLY A 309 -3.20 21.84 8.39
N GLY A 310 -3.23 22.49 7.23
CA GLY A 310 -2.07 23.19 6.66
C GLY A 310 -0.98 22.29 6.09
N GLY A 311 -1.12 20.97 6.14
CA GLY A 311 -0.21 19.99 5.53
C GLY A 311 -0.29 20.02 3.99
N TYR A 312 0.66 19.36 3.34
CA TYR A 312 0.81 19.40 1.89
C TYR A 312 0.58 18.03 1.25
N LEU A 313 -0.15 18.03 0.14
CA LEU A 313 -0.18 16.92 -0.81
C LEU A 313 0.66 17.30 -2.03
N TRP A 314 1.65 16.49 -2.36
CA TRP A 314 2.49 16.65 -3.53
C TRP A 314 2.28 15.49 -4.51
N LEU A 315 1.55 15.72 -5.58
CA LEU A 315 1.49 14.82 -6.72
C LEU A 315 2.70 15.12 -7.60
N ASP A 316 3.61 14.17 -7.71
CA ASP A 316 4.89 14.34 -8.40
C ASP A 316 4.94 13.53 -9.69
N HIS A 317 4.91 14.20 -10.83
CA HIS A 317 4.91 13.60 -12.17
C HIS A 317 3.76 12.58 -12.34
N PHE A 318 2.55 12.94 -11.90
CA PHE A 318 1.37 12.10 -12.09
C PHE A 318 1.10 11.91 -13.59
N PHE A 319 1.27 10.68 -14.07
CA PHE A 319 1.08 10.33 -15.46
C PHE A 319 -0.39 10.17 -15.82
N SER A 320 -0.83 10.82 -16.91
CA SER A 320 -2.20 10.71 -17.44
C SER A 320 -2.25 10.96 -18.93
N LYS A 321 -3.42 10.73 -19.55
CA LYS A 321 -3.80 11.40 -20.80
C LYS A 321 -4.41 12.75 -20.47
N LYS A 322 -4.20 13.74 -21.33
CA LYS A 322 -4.75 15.09 -21.14
C LYS A 322 -6.26 15.07 -20.93
N ALA A 323 -6.98 14.31 -21.76
CA ALA A 323 -8.43 14.18 -21.66
C ALA A 323 -8.89 13.56 -20.33
N ASP A 324 -8.19 12.52 -19.83
CA ASP A 324 -8.52 11.87 -18.56
C ASP A 324 -8.15 12.80 -17.38
N LEU A 325 -7.03 13.52 -17.49
CA LEU A 325 -6.63 14.50 -16.49
C LEU A 325 -7.72 15.56 -16.32
N ASP A 326 -8.19 16.15 -17.39
CA ASP A 326 -9.16 17.25 -17.34
C ASP A 326 -10.56 16.79 -16.92
N LYS A 327 -11.01 15.62 -17.40
CA LYS A 327 -12.38 15.14 -17.20
C LYS A 327 -12.57 14.31 -15.93
N VAL A 328 -11.52 13.66 -15.44
CA VAL A 328 -11.60 12.67 -14.35
C VAL A 328 -10.74 13.07 -13.15
N PHE A 329 -9.42 13.14 -13.34
CA PHE A 329 -8.50 13.28 -12.21
C PHE A 329 -8.49 14.68 -11.62
N GLN A 330 -8.54 15.71 -12.42
CA GLN A 330 -8.59 17.09 -11.92
C GLN A 330 -9.88 17.38 -11.12
N PRO A 331 -11.10 17.03 -11.58
CA PRO A 331 -12.30 17.13 -10.76
C PRO A 331 -12.22 16.33 -9.47
N LEU A 332 -11.61 15.13 -9.51
CA LEU A 332 -11.43 14.29 -8.33
C LEU A 332 -10.50 14.96 -7.30
N ILE A 333 -9.37 15.50 -7.74
CA ILE A 333 -8.44 16.24 -6.87
C ILE A 333 -9.11 17.47 -6.27
N TRP A 334 -9.95 18.18 -7.03
CA TRP A 334 -10.66 19.38 -6.54
C TRP A 334 -11.69 19.08 -5.46
N LYS A 335 -12.20 17.86 -5.36
CA LYS A 335 -13.06 17.44 -4.23
C LYS A 335 -12.39 17.62 -2.88
N LEU A 336 -11.06 17.57 -2.82
CA LEU A 336 -10.31 17.80 -1.57
C LEU A 336 -10.41 19.27 -1.10
N ASN A 337 -10.79 20.20 -1.96
CA ASN A 337 -10.86 21.64 -1.65
C ASN A 337 -9.55 22.20 -1.04
N TYR A 338 -8.41 21.77 -1.59
CA TYR A 338 -7.09 22.21 -1.17
C TYR A 338 -6.66 23.49 -1.89
N ARG A 339 -5.93 24.35 -1.21
CA ARG A 339 -5.30 25.51 -1.84
C ARG A 339 -4.22 25.06 -2.81
N LYS A 340 -4.32 25.49 -4.05
CA LYS A 340 -3.29 25.25 -5.07
C LYS A 340 -2.06 26.11 -4.80
N VAL A 341 -0.91 25.49 -4.58
CA VAL A 341 0.39 26.14 -4.41
C VAL A 341 1.20 26.08 -5.69
N LYS A 342 1.24 24.90 -6.34
CA LYS A 342 1.82 24.68 -7.67
C LYS A 342 0.88 23.79 -8.46
N TRP A 343 0.80 24.03 -9.76
CA TRP A 343 0.08 23.18 -10.70
C TRP A 343 0.75 23.33 -12.07
N ALA A 344 1.46 22.31 -12.52
CA ALA A 344 2.15 22.30 -13.79
C ALA A 344 1.77 21.03 -14.56
N VAL A 345 1.44 21.20 -15.83
CA VAL A 345 1.12 20.10 -16.75
C VAL A 345 1.99 20.25 -17.98
N GLU A 346 2.72 19.21 -18.33
CA GLU A 346 3.54 19.18 -19.55
C GLU A 346 3.28 17.90 -20.34
N ASN A 347 3.44 17.98 -21.64
CA ASN A 347 3.33 16.83 -22.53
C ASN A 347 4.51 15.89 -22.29
N LYS A 348 4.26 14.59 -22.41
CA LYS A 348 5.32 13.60 -22.47
C LYS A 348 6.10 13.77 -23.77
N ASN A 349 7.40 14.04 -23.68
CA ASN A 349 8.23 14.51 -24.80
C ASN A 349 8.70 13.42 -25.77
N ASP A 350 8.32 12.15 -25.57
CA ASP A 350 8.61 11.12 -26.57
C ASP A 350 7.56 11.10 -27.69
N ALA A 351 7.95 10.59 -28.86
CA ALA A 351 7.09 10.55 -30.05
C ALA A 351 5.78 9.80 -29.81
N SER A 352 5.76 8.82 -28.90
CA SER A 352 4.57 8.05 -28.52
C SER A 352 3.65 8.85 -27.60
N GLY A 353 4.22 9.59 -26.64
CA GLY A 353 3.47 10.40 -25.68
C GLY A 353 2.72 11.54 -26.34
N VAL A 354 3.37 12.28 -27.23
CA VAL A 354 2.75 13.37 -28.00
C VAL A 354 1.59 12.83 -28.83
N LYS A 355 1.79 11.72 -29.56
CA LYS A 355 0.77 11.09 -30.39
C LYS A 355 -0.45 10.60 -29.60
N ASN A 356 -0.23 10.12 -28.38
CA ASN A 356 -1.27 9.56 -27.51
C ASN A 356 -1.93 10.61 -26.60
N GLY A 357 -1.51 11.87 -26.65
CA GLY A 357 -1.97 12.94 -25.76
C GLY A 357 -1.61 12.68 -24.31
N GLU A 358 -0.45 12.09 -24.05
CA GLU A 358 0.05 11.75 -22.73
C GLU A 358 0.70 12.98 -22.06
N VAL A 359 0.41 13.17 -20.80
CA VAL A 359 0.88 14.30 -20.00
C VAL A 359 1.36 13.86 -18.63
N TYR A 360 2.21 14.68 -18.02
CA TYR A 360 2.54 14.63 -16.62
C TYR A 360 1.97 15.84 -15.89
N LEU A 361 1.46 15.62 -14.68
CA LEU A 361 1.04 16.66 -13.75
C LEU A 361 1.96 16.66 -12.54
N THR A 362 2.52 17.82 -12.19
CA THR A 362 3.04 18.05 -10.84
C THR A 362 2.17 19.09 -10.14
N ALA A 363 1.59 18.69 -9.00
CA ALA A 363 0.76 19.54 -8.19
C ALA A 363 1.24 19.55 -6.74
N LEU A 364 1.40 20.74 -6.17
CA LEU A 364 1.57 20.95 -4.74
C LEU A 364 0.31 21.64 -4.21
N LEU A 365 -0.38 20.98 -3.32
CA LEU A 365 -1.67 21.38 -2.77
C LEU A 365 -1.57 21.48 -1.26
N GLN A 366 -2.16 22.49 -0.66
CA GLN A 366 -2.16 22.67 0.80
C GLN A 366 -3.54 22.45 1.38
N LYS A 367 -3.66 21.55 2.35
CA LYS A 367 -4.89 21.30 3.09
C LYS A 367 -5.30 22.54 3.89
N PRO A 368 -6.59 22.92 3.95
CA PRO A 368 -7.08 23.99 4.82
C PRO A 368 -6.71 23.74 6.29
N LEU A 369 -6.56 24.80 7.07
CA LEU A 369 -6.28 24.70 8.52
C LEU A 369 -7.47 24.13 9.28
N SER A 370 -8.68 24.48 8.85
CA SER A 370 -9.95 24.00 9.40
C SER A 370 -10.95 23.73 8.29
N ARG A 371 -11.84 22.81 8.50
CA ARG A 371 -13.02 22.50 7.67
C ARG A 371 -14.26 22.58 8.50
#